data_17c7a6586c259fa57838f7be63ca384f
#
_entry.id   17c7a6586c259fa57838f7be63ca384f
#
_cell.length_a   1.000
_cell.length_b   1.000
_cell.length_c   1.000
_cell.angle_alpha   90.00
_cell.angle_beta   90.00
_cell.angle_gamma   90.00
#
_symmetry.space_group_name_H-M   'P 1'
#
loop_
_entity.id
_entity.type
_entity.pdbx_description
1 polymer ?
#
loop_
_entity_poly.entity_id
_entity_poly.type
_entity_poly.pdbx_seq_one_letter_code
_entity_poly.pdbx_strand_id
1 'polypeptide(L)'
;SLIERLVDKPLDTAWGRFQCSAFRDRTGQVHLALSVGQWSAADEVMVRVHEPLSVLDFLDADATRHSWALPKAMQTLQSAGRGVAVLLNGGRDAEALLGQILPESASTTVRPGSMDLRTYGVGVQILLELGVRRMKLLSNRRRMPSMTGYGLEVTGFVSSND
;
A
#
# COMPACT_ATOMS: atom_id res chain seq x y z
N SER A 1 13.03 5.30 -15.25
CA SER A 1 12.06 4.77 -14.28
C SER A 1 12.42 5.19 -12.88
N LEU A 2 11.40 5.42 -12.05
CA LEU A 2 11.58 5.79 -10.64
C LEU A 2 11.82 4.58 -9.75
N ILE A 3 11.65 3.37 -10.28
CA ILE A 3 11.74 2.15 -9.51
C ILE A 3 12.44 1.06 -10.30
N GLU A 4 13.03 0.11 -9.56
CA GLU A 4 13.66 -1.08 -10.12
C GLU A 4 13.05 -2.31 -9.45
N ARG A 5 12.54 -3.24 -10.25
CA ARG A 5 12.02 -4.51 -9.72
C ARG A 5 13.21 -5.41 -9.37
N LEU A 6 13.26 -5.86 -8.12
CA LEU A 6 14.39 -6.65 -7.60
C LEU A 6 14.10 -8.13 -7.57
N VAL A 7 12.89 -8.50 -7.14
CA VAL A 7 12.54 -9.90 -6.94
C VAL A 7 11.03 -10.05 -7.09
N ASP A 8 10.62 -11.24 -7.47
CA ASP A 8 9.21 -11.58 -7.67
C ASP A 8 9.06 -13.05 -7.30
N LYS A 9 8.29 -13.34 -6.24
CA LYS A 9 8.17 -14.72 -5.73
C LYS A 9 6.83 -14.92 -5.03
N PRO A 10 6.31 -16.17 -5.01
CA PRO A 10 5.14 -16.48 -4.20
C PRO A 10 5.46 -16.34 -2.71
N LEU A 11 4.48 -15.90 -1.94
CA LEU A 11 4.57 -15.77 -0.50
C LEU A 11 3.29 -16.29 0.14
N ASP A 12 3.43 -17.26 1.04
CA ASP A 12 2.31 -17.78 1.81
C ASP A 12 2.15 -16.92 3.07
N THR A 13 0.99 -16.29 3.18
CA THR A 13 0.68 -15.45 4.33
C THR A 13 -0.48 -16.05 5.14
N ALA A 14 -0.73 -15.51 6.33
CA ALA A 14 -1.87 -15.92 7.14
C ALA A 14 -3.21 -15.70 6.42
N TRP A 15 -3.25 -14.84 5.40
CA TRP A 15 -4.47 -14.50 4.66
C TRP A 15 -4.53 -15.16 3.29
N GLY A 16 -3.56 -16.02 2.96
CA GLY A 16 -3.49 -16.73 1.70
C GLY A 16 -2.19 -16.46 0.96
N ARG A 17 -2.07 -17.07 -0.23
CA ARG A 17 -0.88 -16.92 -1.06
C ARG A 17 -0.99 -15.66 -1.90
N PHE A 18 0.06 -14.88 -1.90
CA PHE A 18 0.24 -13.70 -2.76
C PHE A 18 1.50 -13.86 -3.60
N GLN A 19 1.54 -13.15 -4.70
CA GLN A 19 2.79 -12.94 -5.42
C GLN A 19 3.45 -11.71 -4.82
N CYS A 20 4.66 -11.86 -4.31
CA CYS A 20 5.40 -10.77 -3.66
C CYS A 20 6.44 -10.22 -4.61
N SER A 21 6.38 -8.93 -4.88
CA SER A 21 7.37 -8.22 -5.68
C SER A 21 8.05 -7.16 -4.84
N ALA A 22 9.35 -7.00 -4.98
CA ALA A 22 10.10 -5.95 -4.30
C ALA A 22 10.62 -4.94 -5.31
N PHE A 23 10.55 -3.66 -4.94
CA PHE A 23 10.98 -2.56 -5.79
C PHE A 23 11.88 -1.62 -5.01
N ARG A 24 12.99 -1.21 -5.64
CA ARG A 24 13.88 -0.19 -5.07
C ARG A 24 13.59 1.14 -5.73
N ASP A 25 13.44 2.18 -4.92
CA ASP A 25 13.28 3.54 -5.46
C ASP A 25 14.64 4.22 -5.60
N ARG A 26 14.64 5.46 -6.10
CA ARG A 26 15.86 6.21 -6.36
C ARG A 26 16.63 6.59 -5.10
N THR A 27 15.98 6.57 -3.95
CA THR A 27 16.64 6.85 -2.66
C THR A 27 17.27 5.60 -2.05
N GLY A 28 17.07 4.43 -2.67
CA GLY A 28 17.59 3.16 -2.19
C GLY A 28 16.62 2.41 -1.28
N GLN A 29 15.45 2.96 -1.02
CA GLN A 29 14.46 2.30 -0.17
C GLN A 29 13.74 1.20 -0.96
N VAL A 30 13.39 0.12 -0.27
CA VAL A 30 12.74 -1.02 -0.87
C VAL A 30 11.30 -1.12 -0.40
N HIS A 31 10.41 -1.21 -1.37
CA HIS A 31 8.97 -1.32 -1.14
C HIS A 31 8.50 -2.68 -1.63
N LEU A 32 7.35 -3.13 -1.11
CA LEU A 32 6.77 -4.41 -1.49
C LEU A 32 5.42 -4.21 -2.15
N ALA A 33 5.08 -5.12 -3.05
CA ALA A 33 3.72 -5.26 -3.56
C ALA A 33 3.30 -6.72 -3.42
N LEU A 34 2.15 -6.94 -2.82
CA LEU A 34 1.56 -8.27 -2.68
C LEU A 34 0.33 -8.32 -3.57
N SER A 35 0.34 -9.21 -4.56
CA SER A 35 -0.74 -9.28 -5.53
C SER A 35 -1.40 -10.65 -5.54
N VAL A 36 -2.70 -10.66 -5.89
CA VAL A 36 -3.48 -11.88 -6.06
C VAL A 36 -4.31 -11.75 -7.33
N GLY A 37 -4.42 -12.85 -8.08
CA GLY A 37 -5.17 -12.88 -9.32
C GLY A 37 -4.39 -12.33 -10.50
N GLN A 38 -5.09 -12.20 -11.61
CA GLN A 38 -4.53 -11.69 -12.86
C GLN A 38 -5.48 -10.66 -13.46
N TRP A 39 -4.94 -9.75 -14.26
CA TRP A 39 -5.73 -8.70 -14.90
C TRP A 39 -5.09 -8.20 -16.18
N SER A 40 -5.92 -7.58 -17.00
CA SER A 40 -5.50 -6.82 -18.17
C SER A 40 -5.70 -5.33 -17.90
N ALA A 41 -5.29 -4.49 -18.84
CA ALA A 41 -5.40 -3.04 -18.68
C ALA A 41 -6.86 -2.56 -18.53
N ALA A 42 -7.83 -3.31 -19.05
CA ALA A 42 -9.24 -2.95 -18.97
C ALA A 42 -9.89 -3.33 -17.65
N ASP A 43 -9.25 -4.22 -16.90
CA ASP A 43 -9.84 -4.74 -15.65
C ASP A 43 -9.70 -3.77 -14.49
N GLU A 44 -10.73 -3.73 -13.66
CA GLU A 44 -10.69 -3.01 -12.40
C GLU A 44 -9.97 -3.87 -11.36
N VAL A 45 -8.95 -3.32 -10.73
CA VAL A 45 -8.13 -4.02 -9.73
C VAL A 45 -8.32 -3.35 -8.37
N MET A 46 -8.59 -4.15 -7.36
CA MET A 46 -8.72 -3.64 -6.00
C MET A 46 -7.32 -3.35 -5.44
N VAL A 47 -7.12 -2.18 -4.87
CA VAL A 47 -5.79 -1.72 -4.46
C VAL A 47 -5.82 -1.13 -3.06
N ARG A 48 -4.86 -1.53 -2.24
CA ARG A 48 -4.53 -0.85 -0.98
C ARG A 48 -3.11 -0.29 -1.10
N VAL A 49 -2.98 1.00 -0.88
CA VAL A 49 -1.66 1.62 -0.74
C VAL A 49 -1.47 1.92 0.74
N HIS A 50 -0.48 1.28 1.34
CA HIS A 50 -0.25 1.29 2.78
C HIS A 50 1.10 1.92 3.09
N GLU A 51 1.09 2.99 3.86
CA GLU A 51 2.28 3.74 4.26
C GLU A 51 2.07 4.36 5.64
N PRO A 52 3.09 4.40 6.47
CA PRO A 52 4.34 3.66 6.34
C PRO A 52 4.18 2.21 6.76
N LEU A 53 4.94 1.33 6.16
CA LEU A 53 4.99 -0.06 6.59
C LEU A 53 5.70 -0.14 7.93
N SER A 54 5.13 -0.85 8.89
CA SER A 54 5.69 -1.01 10.22
C SER A 54 5.35 -2.40 10.75
N VAL A 55 6.22 -2.93 11.60
CA VAL A 55 5.95 -4.20 12.28
C VAL A 55 4.66 -4.12 13.11
N LEU A 56 4.32 -2.94 13.62
CA LEU A 56 3.10 -2.75 14.40
C LEU A 56 1.83 -2.95 13.56
N ASP A 57 1.91 -2.83 12.25
CA ASP A 57 0.77 -3.08 11.37
C ASP A 57 0.29 -4.53 11.45
N PHE A 58 1.17 -5.43 11.87
CA PHE A 58 0.87 -6.86 12.03
C PHE A 58 0.61 -7.24 13.48
N LEU A 59 1.17 -6.52 14.44
CA LEU A 59 1.13 -6.89 15.85
C LEU A 59 -0.03 -6.23 16.59
N ASP A 60 -0.39 -5.02 16.23
CA ASP A 60 -1.42 -4.25 16.94
C ASP A 60 -2.76 -4.40 16.22
N ALA A 61 -3.61 -5.26 16.77
CA ALA A 61 -4.94 -5.53 16.22
C ALA A 61 -5.86 -4.31 16.28
N ASP A 62 -5.61 -3.41 17.23
CA ASP A 62 -6.43 -2.21 17.43
C ASP A 62 -5.80 -0.96 16.82
N ALA A 63 -4.85 -1.14 15.92
CA ALA A 63 -4.15 -0.02 15.31
C ALA A 63 -5.11 0.92 14.59
N THR A 64 -5.09 2.18 14.99
CA THR A 64 -5.91 3.23 14.37
C THR A 64 -5.08 4.17 13.49
N ARG A 65 -3.81 3.83 13.27
CA ARG A 65 -2.88 4.67 12.50
C ARG A 65 -3.25 4.77 11.03
N HIS A 66 -4.00 3.81 10.51
CA HIS A 66 -4.40 3.77 9.10
C HIS A 66 -5.91 3.70 8.99
N SER A 67 -6.45 4.24 7.91
CA SER A 67 -7.88 4.17 7.64
C SER A 67 -8.33 2.73 7.34
N TRP A 68 -7.41 1.89 6.89
CA TRP A 68 -7.60 0.46 6.69
C TRP A 68 -6.53 -0.31 7.45
N ALA A 69 -6.93 -1.21 8.32
CA ALA A 69 -5.98 -2.13 8.96
C ALA A 69 -5.41 -3.07 7.89
N LEU A 70 -4.10 -3.31 7.94
CA LEU A 70 -3.45 -4.14 6.93
C LEU A 70 -4.02 -5.57 6.86
N PRO A 71 -4.24 -6.27 7.99
CA PRO A 71 -4.85 -7.60 7.92
C PRO A 71 -6.21 -7.61 7.22
N LYS A 72 -7.06 -6.63 7.50
CA LYS A 72 -8.37 -6.52 6.86
C LYS A 72 -8.23 -6.28 5.36
N ALA A 73 -7.29 -5.42 4.96
CA ALA A 73 -7.03 -5.16 3.56
C ALA A 73 -6.58 -6.45 2.85
N MET A 74 -5.66 -7.20 3.45
CA MET A 74 -5.17 -8.43 2.87
C MET A 74 -6.28 -9.47 2.69
N GLN A 75 -7.15 -9.63 3.70
CA GLN A 75 -8.30 -10.51 3.60
C GLN A 75 -9.26 -10.08 2.49
N THR A 76 -9.50 -8.79 2.39
CA THR A 76 -10.40 -8.23 1.38
C THR A 76 -9.88 -8.50 -0.04
N LEU A 77 -8.58 -8.33 -0.26
CA LEU A 77 -7.97 -8.61 -1.56
C LEU A 77 -8.07 -10.09 -1.92
N GLN A 78 -7.81 -10.98 -0.97
CA GLN A 78 -7.93 -12.41 -1.21
C GLN A 78 -9.37 -12.81 -1.53
N SER A 79 -10.34 -12.26 -0.79
CA SER A 79 -11.75 -12.55 -1.01
C SER A 79 -12.21 -12.06 -2.39
N ALA A 80 -11.69 -10.92 -2.83
CA ALA A 80 -11.99 -10.38 -4.14
C ALA A 80 -11.37 -11.20 -5.28
N GLY A 81 -10.27 -11.90 -5.00
CA GLY A 81 -9.59 -12.74 -5.99
C GLY A 81 -8.73 -11.97 -6.99
N ARG A 82 -8.71 -10.66 -6.90
CA ARG A 82 -7.93 -9.79 -7.79
C ARG A 82 -7.59 -8.51 -7.04
N GLY A 83 -6.32 -8.29 -6.78
CA GLY A 83 -5.93 -7.07 -6.07
C GLY A 83 -4.45 -6.98 -5.77
N VAL A 84 -4.05 -5.81 -5.31
CA VAL A 84 -2.67 -5.49 -4.96
C VAL A 84 -2.64 -4.69 -3.66
N ALA A 85 -1.77 -5.08 -2.74
CA ALA A 85 -1.38 -4.25 -1.60
C ALA A 85 0.02 -3.71 -1.89
N VAL A 86 0.13 -2.40 -2.02
CA VAL A 86 1.41 -1.72 -2.17
C VAL A 86 1.84 -1.27 -0.79
N LEU A 87 2.95 -1.83 -0.29
CA LEU A 87 3.46 -1.59 1.05
C LEU A 87 4.67 -0.67 0.94
N LEU A 88 4.44 0.60 1.16
CA LEU A 88 5.48 1.62 1.01
C LEU A 88 6.29 1.71 2.29
N ASN A 89 7.57 1.39 2.17
CA ASN A 89 8.51 1.45 3.26
C ASN A 89 9.34 2.73 3.13
N GLY A 90 8.99 3.74 3.91
CA GLY A 90 9.61 5.06 3.84
C GLY A 90 10.95 5.18 4.53
N GLY A 91 11.71 4.08 4.66
CA GLY A 91 13.01 4.09 5.30
C GLY A 91 12.92 4.37 6.80
N ARG A 92 11.91 3.83 7.45
CA ARG A 92 11.68 4.07 8.87
C ARG A 92 12.81 3.48 9.72
N ASP A 93 13.40 4.33 10.52
CA ASP A 93 14.46 3.95 11.45
C ASP A 93 13.92 3.68 12.85
N ALA A 94 14.84 3.48 13.79
CA ALA A 94 14.49 3.21 15.19
C ALA A 94 13.67 4.35 15.80
N GLU A 95 14.00 5.58 15.47
CA GLU A 95 13.29 6.75 16.01
C GLU A 95 11.84 6.79 15.53
N ALA A 96 11.60 6.45 14.26
CA ALA A 96 10.25 6.41 13.72
C ALA A 96 9.43 5.31 14.39
N LEU A 97 10.02 4.15 14.62
CA LEU A 97 9.36 3.05 15.31
C LEU A 97 9.02 3.43 16.75
N LEU A 98 9.97 4.03 17.44
CA LEU A 98 9.75 4.50 18.82
C LEU A 98 8.59 5.49 18.86
N GLY A 99 8.54 6.43 17.93
CA GLY A 99 7.47 7.40 17.83
C GLY A 99 6.09 6.79 17.66
N GLN A 100 6.00 5.63 17.00
CA GLN A 100 4.73 4.91 16.84
C GLN A 100 4.24 4.27 18.13
N ILE A 101 5.15 3.94 19.04
CA ILE A 101 4.81 3.28 20.31
C ILE A 101 4.50 4.29 21.38
N LEU A 102 5.13 5.47 21.33
CA LEU A 102 4.95 6.51 22.33
C LEU A 102 3.52 7.07 22.29
N PRO A 103 3.04 7.65 23.42
CA PRO A 103 1.76 8.32 23.45
C PRO A 103 1.66 9.42 22.38
N GLU A 104 0.47 9.65 21.86
CA GLU A 104 0.25 10.68 20.83
C GLU A 104 0.78 12.05 21.19
N SER A 105 0.69 12.41 22.47
CA SER A 105 1.18 13.70 22.96
C SER A 105 2.69 13.89 22.79
N ALA A 106 3.43 12.78 22.65
CA ALA A 106 4.87 12.80 22.43
C ALA A 106 5.26 12.65 20.97
N SER A 107 4.29 12.32 20.11
CA SER A 107 4.51 12.13 18.68
C SER A 107 4.37 13.46 17.96
N THR A 108 5.41 13.92 17.31
CA THR A 108 5.41 15.26 16.74
C THR A 108 5.35 15.33 15.23
N THR A 109 5.44 14.24 14.49
CA THR A 109 5.93 14.46 13.15
C THR A 109 5.18 13.87 11.99
N VAL A 110 4.57 12.72 12.05
CA VAL A 110 3.89 12.18 10.88
C VAL A 110 2.50 11.70 11.24
N ARG A 111 1.51 12.30 10.62
CA ARG A 111 0.14 11.81 10.77
C ARG A 111 0.04 10.45 10.08
N PRO A 112 -0.43 9.42 10.79
CA PRO A 112 -0.67 8.13 10.18
C PRO A 112 -1.60 8.27 8.97
N GLY A 113 -1.26 7.59 7.91
CA GLY A 113 -2.06 7.61 6.70
C GLY A 113 -1.89 8.83 5.82
N SER A 114 -1.02 9.79 6.19
CA SER A 114 -0.68 10.88 5.29
C SER A 114 0.44 10.42 4.34
N MET A 115 0.33 10.78 3.08
CA MET A 115 1.25 10.36 2.04
C MET A 115 1.75 11.62 1.33
N ASP A 116 3.07 11.82 1.24
CA ASP A 116 3.61 12.94 0.48
C ASP A 116 3.59 12.61 -1.02
N LEU A 117 3.75 13.64 -1.84
CA LEU A 117 3.67 13.49 -3.29
C LEU A 117 4.77 12.60 -3.86
N ARG A 118 5.93 12.57 -3.24
CA ARG A 118 7.05 11.73 -3.70
C ARG A 118 6.74 10.26 -3.51
N THR A 119 6.28 9.89 -2.31
CA THR A 119 5.92 8.51 -1.98
C THR A 119 4.73 8.06 -2.82
N TYR A 120 3.80 8.98 -3.03
CA TYR A 120 2.66 8.75 -3.89
C TYR A 120 3.09 8.39 -5.32
N GLY A 121 4.08 9.11 -5.85
CA GLY A 121 4.63 8.83 -7.18
C GLY A 121 5.24 7.44 -7.28
N VAL A 122 5.93 7.00 -6.22
CA VAL A 122 6.50 5.64 -6.16
C VAL A 122 5.38 4.61 -6.21
N GLY A 123 4.32 4.80 -5.42
CA GLY A 123 3.17 3.90 -5.42
C GLY A 123 2.52 3.77 -6.79
N VAL A 124 2.34 4.89 -7.48
CA VAL A 124 1.79 4.90 -8.84
C VAL A 124 2.69 4.11 -9.79
N GLN A 125 4.00 4.30 -9.72
CA GLN A 125 4.94 3.60 -10.60
C GLN A 125 4.90 2.08 -10.36
N ILE A 126 4.80 1.66 -9.10
CA ILE A 126 4.68 0.24 -8.78
C ILE A 126 3.41 -0.34 -9.41
N LEU A 127 2.28 0.34 -9.25
CA LEU A 127 1.02 -0.14 -9.81
C LEU A 127 1.07 -0.22 -11.34
N LEU A 128 1.64 0.78 -11.99
CA LEU A 128 1.81 0.76 -13.45
C LEU A 128 2.71 -0.40 -13.88
N GLU A 129 3.79 -0.66 -13.15
CA GLU A 129 4.72 -1.75 -13.43
C GLU A 129 4.01 -3.11 -13.31
N LEU A 130 3.03 -3.23 -12.43
CA LEU A 130 2.23 -4.44 -12.27
C LEU A 130 1.07 -4.54 -13.27
N GLY A 131 0.95 -3.60 -14.17
CA GLY A 131 -0.08 -3.62 -15.21
C GLY A 131 -1.44 -3.10 -14.78
N VAL A 132 -1.52 -2.45 -13.62
CA VAL A 132 -2.77 -1.83 -13.14
C VAL A 132 -3.00 -0.54 -13.91
N ARG A 133 -4.18 -0.38 -14.51
CA ARG A 133 -4.59 0.86 -15.19
C ARG A 133 -5.88 1.42 -14.63
N ARG A 134 -6.71 0.57 -14.02
CA ARG A 134 -7.96 0.96 -13.38
C ARG A 134 -8.00 0.34 -12.01
N MET A 135 -8.26 1.14 -10.98
CA MET A 135 -8.23 0.61 -9.61
C MET A 135 -9.43 1.09 -8.79
N LYS A 136 -9.89 0.19 -7.91
CA LYS A 136 -10.83 0.49 -6.85
C LYS A 136 -10.02 0.53 -5.56
N LEU A 137 -9.98 1.69 -4.94
CA LEU A 137 -9.03 1.96 -3.85
C LEU A 137 -9.64 1.66 -2.49
N LEU A 138 -8.96 0.84 -1.70
CA LEU A 138 -9.35 0.60 -0.31
C LEU A 138 -8.87 1.79 0.52
N SER A 139 -9.77 2.75 0.73
CA SER A 139 -9.44 3.97 1.45
C SER A 139 -10.73 4.61 1.96
N ASN A 140 -10.66 5.11 3.19
CA ASN A 140 -11.75 5.91 3.75
C ASN A 140 -11.65 7.37 3.30
N ARG A 141 -10.53 7.75 2.71
CA ARG A 141 -10.31 9.09 2.18
C ARG A 141 -10.79 9.18 0.76
N ARG A 142 -11.58 10.19 0.47
CA ARG A 142 -12.12 10.46 -0.87
C ARG A 142 -11.30 11.49 -1.64
N ARG A 143 -10.31 12.11 -0.98
CA ARG A 143 -9.47 13.12 -1.60
C ARG A 143 -8.10 12.52 -1.90
N MET A 144 -7.81 12.37 -3.17
CA MET A 144 -6.52 11.91 -3.65
C MET A 144 -6.06 12.90 -4.72
N PRO A 145 -4.74 13.12 -4.85
CA PRO A 145 -4.23 13.85 -6.00
C PRO A 145 -4.69 13.16 -7.28
N SER A 146 -4.93 13.94 -8.33
CA SER A 146 -5.37 13.39 -9.60
C SER A 146 -4.30 12.45 -10.16
N MET A 147 -4.72 11.26 -10.53
CA MET A 147 -3.85 10.26 -11.15
C MET A 147 -4.03 10.19 -12.66
N THR A 148 -4.96 10.96 -13.21
CA THR A 148 -5.32 10.89 -14.62
C THR A 148 -4.12 11.11 -15.53
N GLY A 149 -3.22 12.01 -15.14
CA GLY A 149 -2.03 12.31 -15.94
C GLY A 149 -0.96 11.20 -15.91
N TYR A 150 -1.13 10.17 -15.07
CA TYR A 150 -0.17 9.09 -14.95
C TYR A 150 -0.62 7.80 -15.63
N GLY A 151 -1.77 7.81 -16.27
CA GLY A 151 -2.30 6.62 -16.92
C GLY A 151 -2.97 5.62 -15.99
N LEU A 152 -3.35 6.08 -14.79
CA LEU A 152 -3.99 5.26 -13.77
C LEU A 152 -5.32 5.91 -13.37
N GLU A 153 -6.41 5.17 -13.52
CA GLU A 153 -7.75 5.65 -13.22
C GLU A 153 -8.22 5.08 -11.87
N VAL A 154 -8.72 5.95 -11.00
CA VAL A 154 -9.42 5.53 -9.77
C VAL A 154 -10.90 5.40 -10.09
N THR A 155 -11.42 4.18 -10.09
CA THR A 155 -12.81 3.92 -10.45
C THR A 155 -13.76 4.07 -9.27
N GLY A 156 -13.25 3.99 -8.05
CA GLY A 156 -14.06 4.13 -6.85
C GLY A 156 -13.24 3.87 -5.59
N PHE A 157 -13.93 3.95 -4.46
CA PHE A 157 -13.34 3.78 -3.15
C PHE A 157 -14.15 2.76 -2.35
N VAL A 158 -13.48 2.01 -1.49
CA VAL A 158 -14.11 1.10 -0.54
C VAL A 158 -13.71 1.54 0.86
N SER A 159 -14.71 1.86 1.68
CA SER A 159 -14.49 2.20 3.08
C SER A 159 -14.27 0.93 3.90
N SER A 160 -13.44 1.02 4.94
CA SER A 160 -13.23 -0.10 5.86
C SER A 160 -14.48 -0.47 6.66
N ASN A 161 -15.48 0.40 6.66
CA ASN A 161 -16.75 0.16 7.34
C ASN A 161 -17.80 -0.51 6.46
N ASP A 162 -17.47 -0.73 5.20
CA ASP A 162 -18.37 -1.37 4.22
C ASP A 162 -18.34 -2.90 4.33
#